data_354e6d46aaefe9768647051c0e487c38
#
_entry.id   354e6d46aaefe9768647051c0e487c38
#
_cell.length_a   1.000
_cell.length_b   1.000
_cell.length_c   1.000
_cell.angle_alpha   90.00
_cell.angle_beta   90.00
_cell.angle_gamma   90.00
#
_symmetry.space_group_name_H-M   'P 1'
#
loop_
_entity.id
_entity.type
_entity.pdbx_description
1 polymer ?
#
loop_
_entity_poly.entity_id
_entity_poly.type
_entity_poly.pdbx_seq_one_letter_code
_entity_poly.pdbx_strand_id
1 'polypeptide(L)'
;MGTLHCIVNPASRDHTCGKRWPSVIRKLESHGFKVESHMTKKVGHASEIAWNLRKQEVAGPIVAVGGDGTVHEVASALRGSDIPLGILPMGSGNDYAITQGISRNSIDDAIEVLLNGEDRWCAAWRLEGFPAEGIDGYPAPKAEEWNGVASDKGRIVRWVFLESDAGITSSISRAKLRRAKWIKGNKKYTYLGIT
;
A
#
# COMPACT_ATOMS: atom_id res chain seq x y z
N MET A 1 6.83 18.07 -17.17
CA MET A 1 6.70 16.82 -16.40
C MET A 1 5.27 16.29 -16.49
N GLY A 2 5.07 15.01 -16.23
CA GLY A 2 3.76 14.35 -16.38
C GLY A 2 2.82 14.53 -15.19
N THR A 3 1.62 13.95 -15.32
CA THR A 3 0.64 13.87 -14.24
C THR A 3 0.96 12.68 -13.34
N LEU A 4 0.90 12.86 -12.01
CA LEU A 4 0.98 11.81 -11.00
C LEU A 4 -0.43 11.51 -10.50
N HIS A 5 -0.88 10.27 -10.64
CA HIS A 5 -2.14 9.80 -10.07
C HIS A 5 -1.89 9.25 -8.65
N CYS A 6 -2.03 10.11 -7.65
CA CYS A 6 -1.70 9.82 -6.26
C CYS A 6 -2.87 9.18 -5.51
N ILE A 7 -2.75 7.90 -5.17
CA ILE A 7 -3.73 7.18 -4.34
C ILE A 7 -3.33 7.33 -2.88
N VAL A 8 -4.07 8.15 -2.16
CA VAL A 8 -3.71 8.62 -0.82
C VAL A 8 -4.53 7.90 0.25
N ASN A 9 -3.85 7.27 1.20
CA ASN A 9 -4.49 6.73 2.40
C ASN A 9 -4.40 7.74 3.56
N PRO A 10 -5.44 8.56 3.78
CA PRO A 10 -5.38 9.62 4.80
C PRO A 10 -5.27 9.08 6.23
N ALA A 11 -5.73 7.84 6.47
CA ALA A 11 -5.67 7.20 7.78
C ALA A 11 -4.28 6.61 8.10
N SER A 12 -3.38 6.53 7.12
CA SER A 12 -2.03 6.02 7.32
C SER A 12 -1.29 6.80 8.41
N ARG A 13 -0.50 6.06 9.22
CA ARG A 13 0.27 6.61 10.35
C ARG A 13 -0.60 7.45 11.31
N ASP A 14 -1.68 6.85 11.79
CA ASP A 14 -2.63 7.48 12.72
C ASP A 14 -3.13 8.86 12.20
N HIS A 15 -3.58 8.91 10.95
CA HIS A 15 -4.07 10.10 10.22
C HIS A 15 -3.02 11.18 9.94
N THR A 16 -1.75 10.94 10.19
CA THR A 16 -0.68 11.90 9.86
C THR A 16 -0.52 12.08 8.36
N CYS A 17 -0.73 11.03 7.57
CA CYS A 17 -0.66 11.09 6.11
C CYS A 17 -1.61 12.16 5.54
N GLY A 18 -2.90 12.09 5.89
CA GLY A 18 -3.90 13.06 5.41
C GLY A 18 -3.59 14.50 5.81
N LYS A 19 -3.09 14.72 7.04
CA LYS A 19 -2.71 16.06 7.51
C LYS A 19 -1.51 16.64 6.78
N ARG A 20 -0.54 15.81 6.40
CA ARG A 20 0.68 16.24 5.70
C ARG A 20 0.50 16.34 4.18
N TRP A 21 -0.51 15.68 3.62
CA TRP A 21 -0.70 15.57 2.18
C TRP A 21 -0.71 16.92 1.44
N PRO A 22 -1.41 17.98 1.91
CA PRO A 22 -1.39 19.28 1.23
C PRO A 22 0.02 19.89 1.10
N SER A 23 0.92 19.63 2.05
CA SER A 23 2.30 20.11 1.96
C SER A 23 3.13 19.29 0.96
N VAL A 24 2.83 17.99 0.84
CA VAL A 24 3.49 17.12 -0.12
C VAL A 24 3.07 17.46 -1.55
N ILE A 25 1.78 17.78 -1.78
CA ILE A 25 1.30 18.27 -3.09
C ILE A 25 2.12 19.49 -3.53
N ARG A 26 2.17 20.53 -2.70
CA ARG A 26 2.94 21.75 -3.03
C ARG A 26 4.40 21.44 -3.38
N LYS A 27 4.99 20.49 -2.69
CA LYS A 27 6.36 20.07 -2.96
C LYS A 27 6.48 19.35 -4.32
N LEU A 28 5.59 18.44 -4.65
CA LEU A 28 5.54 17.79 -5.96
C LEU A 28 5.33 18.81 -7.10
N GLU A 29 4.39 19.73 -6.90
CA GLU A 29 4.10 20.79 -7.86
C GLU A 29 5.29 21.76 -8.06
N SER A 30 6.06 22.05 -7.00
CA SER A 30 7.28 22.86 -7.12
C SER A 30 8.38 22.18 -7.95
N HIS A 31 8.31 20.85 -8.12
CA HIS A 31 9.17 20.08 -9.01
C HIS A 31 8.55 19.89 -10.42
N GLY A 32 7.43 20.54 -10.70
CA GLY A 32 6.79 20.55 -12.02
C GLY A 32 5.85 19.38 -12.30
N PHE A 33 5.45 18.60 -11.31
CA PHE A 33 4.42 17.57 -11.47
C PHE A 33 3.03 18.18 -11.39
N LYS A 34 2.10 17.67 -12.21
CA LYS A 34 0.67 17.83 -11.99
C LYS A 34 0.20 16.70 -11.06
N VAL A 35 -0.49 17.01 -9.96
CA VAL A 35 -0.92 16.01 -8.97
C VAL A 35 -2.44 15.83 -9.02
N GLU A 36 -2.87 14.61 -9.30
CA GLU A 36 -4.27 14.18 -9.19
C GLU A 36 -4.42 13.26 -7.98
N SER A 37 -5.18 13.73 -6.97
CA SER A 37 -5.31 13.04 -5.68
C SER A 37 -6.58 12.19 -5.62
N HIS A 38 -6.43 10.90 -5.29
CA HIS A 38 -7.49 9.93 -5.11
C HIS A 38 -7.49 9.45 -3.66
N MET A 39 -8.39 9.96 -2.83
CA MET A 39 -8.43 9.66 -1.39
C MET A 39 -9.11 8.32 -1.11
N THR A 40 -8.45 7.43 -0.39
CA THR A 40 -9.07 6.18 0.05
C THR A 40 -10.03 6.40 1.22
N LYS A 41 -11.06 5.56 1.33
CA LYS A 41 -12.10 5.66 2.37
C LYS A 41 -12.17 4.41 3.27
N LYS A 42 -11.67 3.28 2.81
CA LYS A 42 -11.75 1.97 3.48
C LYS A 42 -10.60 1.07 3.02
N VAL A 43 -10.39 -0.03 3.69
CA VAL A 43 -9.49 -1.12 3.24
C VAL A 43 -9.97 -1.64 1.88
N GLY A 44 -9.05 -1.93 0.98
CA GLY A 44 -9.32 -2.36 -0.39
C GLY A 44 -9.64 -1.23 -1.38
N HIS A 45 -9.93 -0.01 -0.90
CA HIS A 45 -10.30 1.09 -1.80
C HIS A 45 -9.12 1.58 -2.66
N ALA A 46 -7.87 1.43 -2.19
CA ALA A 46 -6.71 1.77 -3.01
C ALA A 46 -6.59 0.82 -4.22
N SER A 47 -6.88 -0.48 -4.04
CA SER A 47 -6.93 -1.43 -5.15
C SER A 47 -8.03 -1.08 -6.16
N GLU A 48 -9.22 -0.75 -5.67
CA GLU A 48 -10.37 -0.36 -6.51
C GLU A 48 -10.04 0.87 -7.37
N ILE A 49 -9.45 1.91 -6.75
CA ILE A 49 -9.03 3.12 -7.46
C ILE A 49 -7.95 2.80 -8.50
N ALA A 50 -6.90 2.08 -8.12
CA ALA A 50 -5.81 1.72 -9.01
C ALA A 50 -6.30 0.88 -10.21
N TRP A 51 -7.22 -0.05 -9.97
CA TRP A 51 -7.83 -0.86 -11.02
C TRP A 51 -8.63 -0.01 -12.02
N ASN A 52 -9.39 0.98 -11.52
CA ASN A 52 -10.15 1.90 -12.37
C ASN A 52 -9.25 2.80 -13.20
N LEU A 53 -8.19 3.35 -12.61
CA LEU A 53 -7.18 4.14 -13.32
C LEU A 53 -6.48 3.32 -14.40
N ARG A 54 -6.13 2.06 -14.09
CA ARG A 54 -5.57 1.13 -15.05
C ARG A 54 -6.49 0.89 -16.25
N LYS A 55 -7.81 0.66 -16.00
CA LYS A 55 -8.80 0.47 -17.08
C LYS A 55 -8.99 1.72 -17.93
N GLN A 56 -8.77 2.88 -17.38
CA GLN A 56 -8.82 4.16 -18.09
C GLN A 56 -7.53 4.45 -18.87
N GLU A 57 -6.52 3.57 -18.75
CA GLU A 57 -5.22 3.73 -19.41
C GLU A 57 -4.61 5.12 -19.16
N VAL A 58 -4.69 5.57 -17.90
CA VAL A 58 -4.19 6.90 -17.53
C VAL A 58 -2.72 7.06 -17.89
N ALA A 59 -2.36 8.25 -18.36
CA ALA A 59 -0.99 8.56 -18.69
C ALA A 59 -0.19 8.94 -17.43
N GLY A 60 0.99 8.33 -17.27
CA GLY A 60 1.91 8.57 -16.16
C GLY A 60 1.79 7.55 -15.03
N PRO A 61 2.64 7.69 -14.00
CA PRO A 61 2.70 6.73 -12.92
C PRO A 61 1.50 6.86 -11.96
N ILE A 62 1.08 5.72 -11.40
CA ILE A 62 0.18 5.67 -10.27
C ILE A 62 1.02 5.59 -9.00
N VAL A 63 0.82 6.54 -8.08
CA VAL A 63 1.65 6.71 -6.89
C VAL A 63 0.88 6.29 -5.65
N ALA A 64 1.38 5.28 -4.94
CA ALA A 64 0.85 4.88 -3.64
C ALA A 64 1.36 5.83 -2.53
N VAL A 65 0.43 6.54 -1.88
CA VAL A 65 0.74 7.49 -0.81
C VAL A 65 0.22 6.94 0.51
N GLY A 66 1.12 6.35 1.30
CA GLY A 66 0.75 5.66 2.54
C GLY A 66 1.84 4.75 3.06
N GLY A 67 1.46 3.66 3.71
CA GLY A 67 2.36 2.60 4.17
C GLY A 67 2.29 1.37 3.28
N ASP A 68 2.97 0.29 3.72
CA ASP A 68 3.12 -0.98 2.98
C ASP A 68 1.78 -1.59 2.55
N GLY A 69 0.74 -1.48 3.38
CA GLY A 69 -0.61 -1.93 3.01
C GLY A 69 -1.20 -1.16 1.82
N THR A 70 -0.97 0.15 1.73
CA THR A 70 -1.41 0.96 0.58
C THR A 70 -0.63 0.60 -0.68
N VAL A 71 0.69 0.42 -0.56
CA VAL A 71 1.54 -0.04 -1.65
C VAL A 71 1.08 -1.41 -2.14
N HIS A 72 0.81 -2.35 -1.21
CA HIS A 72 0.32 -3.68 -1.54
C HIS A 72 -1.01 -3.65 -2.30
N GLU A 73 -1.97 -2.85 -1.86
CA GLU A 73 -3.27 -2.71 -2.53
C GLU A 73 -3.10 -2.18 -3.96
N VAL A 74 -2.30 -1.12 -4.16
CA VAL A 74 -2.07 -0.53 -5.48
C VAL A 74 -1.30 -1.50 -6.39
N ALA A 75 -0.21 -2.09 -5.90
CA ALA A 75 0.61 -3.05 -6.66
C ALA A 75 -0.22 -4.27 -7.10
N SER A 76 -1.13 -4.76 -6.24
CA SER A 76 -2.01 -5.88 -6.57
C SER A 76 -2.93 -5.58 -7.75
N ALA A 77 -3.44 -4.36 -7.85
CA ALA A 77 -4.29 -3.93 -8.95
C ALA A 77 -3.49 -3.65 -10.24
N LEU A 78 -2.25 -3.18 -10.11
CA LEU A 78 -1.38 -2.86 -11.26
C LEU A 78 -0.60 -4.06 -11.80
N ARG A 79 -0.60 -5.21 -11.13
CA ARG A 79 0.17 -6.37 -11.58
C ARG A 79 -0.10 -6.72 -13.04
N GLY A 80 0.96 -7.00 -13.79
CA GLY A 80 0.87 -7.33 -15.22
C GLY A 80 0.41 -6.17 -16.12
N SER A 81 0.53 -4.92 -15.64
CA SER A 81 0.41 -3.74 -16.47
C SER A 81 1.77 -3.07 -16.63
N ASP A 82 1.89 -2.23 -17.65
CA ASP A 82 3.08 -1.42 -17.91
C ASP A 82 3.03 -0.05 -17.20
N ILE A 83 2.00 0.19 -16.37
CA ILE A 83 1.86 1.44 -15.62
C ILE A 83 2.84 1.43 -14.44
N PRO A 84 3.78 2.38 -14.37
CA PRO A 84 4.73 2.45 -13.27
C PRO A 84 4.04 2.73 -11.93
N LEU A 85 4.49 2.03 -10.88
CA LEU A 85 4.10 2.29 -9.50
C LEU A 85 5.13 3.17 -8.81
N GLY A 86 4.75 4.40 -8.49
CA GLY A 86 5.51 5.27 -7.59
C GLY A 86 5.13 5.06 -6.12
N ILE A 87 6.02 5.43 -5.20
CA ILE A 87 5.80 5.28 -3.76
C ILE A 87 6.15 6.57 -3.03
N LEU A 88 5.21 7.11 -2.26
CA LEU A 88 5.45 8.15 -1.28
C LEU A 88 5.27 7.58 0.12
N PRO A 89 6.36 7.33 0.88
CA PRO A 89 6.35 6.56 2.13
C PRO A 89 5.79 7.39 3.28
N MET A 90 4.49 7.32 3.49
CA MET A 90 3.77 8.05 4.54
C MET A 90 3.11 7.13 5.58
N GLY A 91 3.60 5.90 5.70
CA GLY A 91 3.20 4.91 6.70
C GLY A 91 4.12 4.86 7.90
N SER A 92 3.91 3.85 8.77
CA SER A 92 4.74 3.61 9.96
C SER A 92 5.98 2.75 9.66
N GLY A 93 5.85 1.69 8.85
CA GLY A 93 6.94 0.80 8.44
C GLY A 93 7.66 1.34 7.20
N ASN A 94 6.99 1.32 6.08
CA ASN A 94 7.49 1.68 4.75
C ASN A 94 8.64 0.77 4.31
N ASP A 95 8.55 -0.51 4.66
CA ASP A 95 9.63 -1.46 4.43
C ASP A 95 9.81 -1.74 2.92
N TYR A 96 8.69 -1.74 2.16
CA TYR A 96 8.78 -1.87 0.71
C TYR A 96 9.50 -0.68 0.06
N ALA A 97 9.27 0.55 0.51
CA ALA A 97 9.97 1.73 0.01
C ALA A 97 11.48 1.61 0.24
N ILE A 98 11.90 1.09 1.40
CA ILE A 98 13.31 0.86 1.70
C ILE A 98 13.93 -0.14 0.72
N THR A 99 13.23 -1.23 0.37
CA THR A 99 13.73 -2.20 -0.61
C THR A 99 13.89 -1.60 -2.02
N GLN A 100 13.20 -0.51 -2.30
CA GLN A 100 13.32 0.26 -3.54
C GLN A 100 14.36 1.40 -3.47
N GLY A 101 15.15 1.48 -2.40
CA GLY A 101 16.18 2.50 -2.23
C GLY A 101 15.67 3.86 -1.70
N ILE A 102 14.41 3.93 -1.29
CA ILE A 102 13.82 5.14 -0.71
C ILE A 102 14.02 5.08 0.81
N SER A 103 14.66 6.08 1.40
CA SER A 103 14.85 6.15 2.85
C SER A 103 13.52 6.20 3.59
N ARG A 104 13.46 5.55 4.74
CA ARG A 104 12.25 5.48 5.56
C ARG A 104 11.69 6.88 5.86
N ASN A 105 10.45 7.12 5.47
CA ASN A 105 9.74 8.39 5.64
C ASN A 105 10.36 9.60 4.90
N SER A 106 11.30 9.42 3.98
CA SER A 106 11.85 10.51 3.18
C SER A 106 10.96 10.78 1.97
N ILE A 107 10.27 11.91 1.99
CA ILE A 107 9.52 12.39 0.83
C ILE A 107 10.48 12.95 -0.23
N ASP A 108 11.62 13.50 0.19
CA ASP A 108 12.63 14.03 -0.72
C ASP A 108 13.25 12.92 -1.57
N ASP A 109 13.67 11.82 -0.96
CA ASP A 109 14.20 10.66 -1.69
C ASP A 109 13.15 10.08 -2.64
N ALA A 110 11.90 10.01 -2.19
CA ALA A 110 10.82 9.52 -3.04
C ALA A 110 10.55 10.45 -4.25
N ILE A 111 10.64 11.76 -4.08
CA ILE A 111 10.54 12.73 -5.18
C ILE A 111 11.72 12.58 -6.13
N GLU A 112 12.94 12.41 -5.60
CA GLU A 112 14.12 12.16 -6.42
C GLU A 112 13.97 10.91 -7.29
N VAL A 113 13.44 9.83 -6.73
CA VAL A 113 13.14 8.61 -7.49
C VAL A 113 12.06 8.84 -8.56
N LEU A 114 11.03 9.63 -8.27
CA LEU A 114 9.99 9.96 -9.25
C LEU A 114 10.53 10.87 -10.39
N LEU A 115 11.57 11.64 -10.14
CA LEU A 115 12.17 12.55 -11.11
C LEU A 115 13.20 11.85 -12.00
N ASN A 116 14.09 11.07 -11.39
CA ASN A 116 15.34 10.60 -11.97
C ASN A 116 15.50 9.07 -11.90
N GLY A 117 14.56 8.37 -11.28
CA GLY A 117 14.58 6.91 -11.17
C GLY A 117 14.29 6.23 -12.50
N GLU A 118 14.71 4.99 -12.60
CA GLU A 118 14.40 4.11 -13.72
C GLU A 118 13.29 3.13 -13.35
N ASP A 119 12.38 2.86 -14.28
CA ASP A 119 11.36 1.85 -14.11
C ASP A 119 11.99 0.46 -14.08
N ARG A 120 11.59 -0.34 -13.10
CA ARG A 120 12.07 -1.71 -12.92
C ARG A 120 10.93 -2.69 -12.74
N TRP A 121 11.03 -3.83 -13.36
CA TRP A 121 10.14 -4.95 -13.09
C TRP A 121 10.42 -5.54 -11.70
N CYS A 122 9.38 -5.65 -10.88
CA CYS A 122 9.47 -6.27 -9.57
C CYS A 122 8.71 -7.59 -9.57
N ALA A 123 9.36 -8.62 -9.00
CA ALA A 123 8.71 -9.92 -8.84
C ALA A 123 7.58 -9.83 -7.80
N ALA A 124 6.49 -10.54 -8.08
CA ALA A 124 5.42 -10.77 -7.12
C ALA A 124 5.25 -12.27 -6.88
N TRP A 125 5.06 -12.67 -5.63
CA TRP A 125 4.78 -14.06 -5.28
C TRP A 125 3.28 -14.33 -5.33
N ARG A 126 2.91 -15.42 -5.99
CA ARG A 126 1.53 -15.89 -6.00
C ARG A 126 1.33 -16.87 -4.85
N LEU A 127 0.54 -16.48 -3.87
CA LEU A 127 0.14 -17.32 -2.76
C LEU A 127 -1.28 -17.85 -3.01
N GLU A 128 -1.47 -19.17 -2.86
CA GLU A 128 -2.75 -19.82 -3.05
C GLU A 128 -3.09 -20.68 -1.83
N GLY A 129 -4.30 -20.58 -1.33
CA GLY A 129 -4.73 -21.31 -0.16
C GLY A 129 -6.22 -21.30 0.02
N PHE A 130 -6.73 -22.06 1.01
CA PHE A 130 -8.13 -22.00 1.38
C PHE A 130 -8.38 -20.80 2.30
N PRO A 131 -9.54 -20.10 2.16
CA PRO A 131 -9.92 -19.08 3.11
C PRO A 131 -10.04 -19.70 4.50
N ALA A 132 -9.44 -19.07 5.48
CA ALA A 132 -9.68 -19.45 6.87
C ALA A 132 -11.08 -19.01 7.24
N GLU A 133 -12.01 -19.96 7.38
CA GLU A 133 -13.33 -19.68 7.90
C GLU A 133 -13.23 -19.27 9.38
N GLY A 134 -13.85 -18.13 9.71
CA GLY A 134 -14.18 -17.81 11.09
C GLY A 134 -13.04 -17.57 12.06
N ILE A 135 -11.80 -17.32 11.59
CA ILE A 135 -10.76 -16.92 12.53
C ILE A 135 -11.08 -15.51 13.02
N ASP A 136 -11.63 -15.48 14.22
CA ASP A 136 -11.65 -14.31 15.07
C ASP A 136 -12.30 -13.03 14.51
N GLY A 137 -13.47 -13.12 13.88
CA GLY A 137 -14.24 -11.96 13.44
C GLY A 137 -13.67 -11.23 12.21
N TYR A 138 -12.71 -11.81 11.53
CA TYR A 138 -12.36 -11.41 10.19
C TYR A 138 -13.25 -12.14 9.19
N PRO A 139 -14.06 -11.43 8.39
CA PRO A 139 -14.79 -12.07 7.32
C PRO A 139 -13.81 -12.74 6.36
N ALA A 140 -14.19 -13.90 5.84
CA ALA A 140 -13.44 -14.51 4.76
C ALA A 140 -13.21 -13.47 3.65
N PRO A 141 -11.98 -13.28 3.17
CA PRO A 141 -11.72 -12.29 2.15
C PRO A 141 -12.50 -12.63 0.89
N LYS A 142 -13.29 -11.70 0.40
CA LYS A 142 -13.99 -11.83 -0.88
C LYS A 142 -13.00 -11.81 -2.02
N ALA A 143 -13.24 -12.67 -3.01
CA ALA A 143 -12.54 -12.62 -4.27
C ALA A 143 -13.07 -11.42 -5.06
N GLU A 144 -12.22 -10.43 -5.31
CA GLU A 144 -12.57 -9.24 -6.06
C GLU A 144 -11.50 -9.01 -7.14
N GLU A 145 -11.96 -8.55 -8.29
CA GLU A 145 -11.12 -8.44 -9.49
C GLU A 145 -9.89 -7.54 -9.28
N TRP A 146 -10.09 -6.38 -8.62
CA TRP A 146 -9.02 -5.39 -8.41
C TRP A 146 -7.98 -5.77 -7.37
N ASN A 147 -8.26 -6.72 -6.47
CA ASN A 147 -7.26 -7.16 -5.50
C ASN A 147 -6.47 -8.39 -5.95
N GLY A 148 -6.67 -8.81 -7.19
CA GLY A 148 -5.95 -9.91 -7.79
C GLY A 148 -6.33 -11.28 -7.26
N VAL A 149 -7.51 -11.41 -6.69
CA VAL A 149 -8.02 -12.66 -6.18
C VAL A 149 -8.75 -13.40 -7.27
N ALA A 150 -8.27 -14.58 -7.58
CA ALA A 150 -9.02 -15.58 -8.30
C ALA A 150 -9.39 -16.70 -7.32
N SER A 151 -10.61 -17.15 -7.32
CA SER A 151 -11.00 -18.36 -6.62
C SER A 151 -11.08 -19.50 -7.62
N ASP A 152 -10.35 -20.57 -7.39
CA ASP A 152 -10.51 -21.84 -8.08
C ASP A 152 -10.81 -22.90 -7.04
N LYS A 153 -11.92 -23.62 -7.19
CA LYS A 153 -12.36 -24.70 -6.28
C LYS A 153 -12.32 -24.30 -4.80
N GLY A 154 -12.79 -23.09 -4.47
CA GLY A 154 -12.80 -22.58 -3.09
C GLY A 154 -11.46 -22.06 -2.57
N ARG A 155 -10.43 -21.98 -3.42
CA ARG A 155 -9.15 -21.37 -3.06
C ARG A 155 -9.17 -19.88 -3.31
N ILE A 156 -8.36 -19.16 -2.51
CA ILE A 156 -8.09 -17.74 -2.68
C ILE A 156 -6.65 -17.55 -3.14
N VAL A 157 -6.48 -16.74 -4.15
CA VAL A 157 -5.16 -16.29 -4.60
C VAL A 157 -4.89 -14.89 -4.05
N ARG A 158 -3.68 -14.71 -3.51
CA ARG A 158 -3.15 -13.42 -3.10
C ARG A 158 -1.78 -13.20 -3.71
N TRP A 159 -1.46 -11.94 -3.94
CA TRP A 159 -0.14 -11.55 -4.40
C TRP A 159 0.64 -10.93 -3.26
N VAL A 160 1.91 -11.26 -3.16
CA VAL A 160 2.81 -10.80 -2.10
C VAL A 160 3.98 -10.08 -2.76
N PHE A 161 4.23 -8.85 -2.36
CA PHE A 161 5.27 -7.99 -2.92
C PHE A 161 6.44 -7.77 -1.96
N LEU A 162 6.23 -7.92 -0.66
CA LEU A 162 7.27 -7.74 0.36
C LEU A 162 7.47 -9.02 1.16
N GLU A 163 6.51 -9.36 2.00
CA GLU A 163 6.60 -10.51 2.90
C GLU A 163 5.25 -11.19 3.13
N SER A 164 5.30 -12.46 3.50
CA SER A 164 4.17 -13.22 4.01
C SER A 164 4.65 -14.02 5.20
N ASP A 165 3.95 -13.94 6.31
CA ASP A 165 4.31 -14.64 7.53
C ASP A 165 3.16 -15.48 8.08
N ALA A 166 3.52 -16.45 8.93
CA ALA A 166 2.58 -17.28 9.67
C ALA A 166 3.09 -17.46 11.12
N GLY A 167 2.20 -17.80 12.03
CA GLY A 167 2.55 -18.07 13.42
C GLY A 167 2.60 -16.82 14.29
N ILE A 168 3.69 -16.64 15.06
CA ILE A 168 3.77 -15.59 16.08
C ILE A 168 3.63 -14.16 15.52
N THR A 169 4.24 -13.87 14.40
CA THR A 169 4.21 -12.53 13.77
C THR A 169 2.81 -12.17 13.32
N SER A 170 2.09 -13.10 12.69
CA SER A 170 0.69 -12.90 12.32
C SER A 170 -0.22 -12.75 13.54
N SER A 171 0.10 -13.42 14.65
CA SER A 171 -0.61 -13.29 15.93
C SER A 171 -0.41 -11.91 16.55
N ILE A 172 0.81 -11.37 16.53
CA ILE A 172 1.13 -10.01 16.97
C ILE A 172 0.39 -8.98 16.13
N SER A 173 0.37 -9.13 14.80
CA SER A 173 -0.36 -8.25 13.89
C SER A 173 -1.86 -8.23 14.18
N ARG A 174 -2.46 -9.40 14.46
CA ARG A 174 -3.86 -9.50 14.88
C ARG A 174 -4.12 -8.84 16.24
N ALA A 175 -3.24 -9.06 17.21
CA ALA A 175 -3.35 -8.45 18.54
C ALA A 175 -3.27 -6.91 18.48
N LYS A 176 -2.45 -6.35 17.58
CA LYS A 176 -2.38 -4.91 17.32
C LYS A 176 -3.74 -4.32 16.94
N LEU A 177 -4.48 -5.00 16.08
CA LEU A 177 -5.79 -4.53 15.63
C LEU A 177 -6.86 -4.61 16.73
N ARG A 178 -6.71 -5.52 17.68
CA ARG A 178 -7.71 -5.77 18.73
C ARG A 178 -7.40 -5.08 20.06
N ARG A 179 -6.19 -5.27 20.58
CA ARG A 179 -5.82 -4.92 21.96
C ARG A 179 -5.08 -3.60 22.12
N ALA A 180 -4.36 -3.16 21.11
CA ALA A 180 -3.49 -1.99 21.19
C ALA A 180 -4.02 -0.77 20.41
N LYS A 181 -5.33 -0.63 20.25
CA LYS A 181 -5.96 0.50 19.53
C LYS A 181 -5.65 1.86 20.16
N TRP A 182 -5.43 1.90 21.48
CA TRP A 182 -5.15 3.11 22.26
C TRP A 182 -3.68 3.56 22.17
N ILE A 183 -2.76 2.70 21.74
CA ILE A 183 -1.34 3.02 21.56
C ILE A 183 -1.10 3.51 20.13
N LYS A 184 -0.46 4.66 19.96
CA LYS A 184 -0.15 5.25 18.64
C LYS A 184 1.25 4.86 18.15
N GLY A 185 1.39 4.76 16.82
CA GLY A 185 2.67 4.54 16.14
C GLY A 185 3.34 3.19 16.45
N ASN A 186 4.66 3.16 16.31
CA ASN A 186 5.45 1.93 16.44
C ASN A 186 5.50 1.35 17.88
N LYS A 187 5.13 2.14 18.89
CA LYS A 187 5.05 1.67 20.29
C LYS A 187 4.08 0.50 20.46
N LYS A 188 3.10 0.33 19.58
CA LYS A 188 2.20 -0.84 19.55
C LYS A 188 2.96 -2.17 19.43
N TYR A 189 3.95 -2.22 18.56
CA TYR A 189 4.73 -3.43 18.30
C TYR A 189 5.60 -3.81 19.51
N THR A 190 6.23 -2.82 20.13
CA THR A 190 7.02 -3.04 21.36
C THR A 190 6.14 -3.58 22.48
N TYR A 191 4.97 -3.00 22.69
CA TYR A 191 4.02 -3.43 23.72
C TYR A 191 3.57 -4.88 23.51
N LEU A 192 3.18 -5.23 22.27
CA LEU A 192 2.66 -6.57 21.94
C LEU A 192 3.75 -7.63 21.81
N GLY A 193 5.00 -7.25 21.62
CA GLY A 193 6.13 -8.17 21.59
C GLY A 193 6.65 -8.55 22.97
N ILE A 194 6.24 -7.83 24.02
CA ILE A 194 6.66 -8.07 25.41
C ILE A 194 5.57 -8.82 26.20
N THR A 195 4.33 -8.74 25.78
CA THR A 195 3.19 -9.42 26.42
C THR A 195 2.76 -10.67 25.68
#